data_ccae66373c7d89a38b5501aab01c233e
#
_entry.id   ccae66373c7d89a38b5501aab01c233e
#
_cell.length_a   1.000
_cell.length_b   1.000
_cell.length_c   1.000
_cell.angle_alpha   90.00
_cell.angle_beta   90.00
_cell.angle_gamma   90.00
#
_symmetry.space_group_name_H-M   'P 1'
#
loop_
_entity.id
_entity.type
_entity.pdbx_description
1 polymer ?
#
loop_
_entity_poly.entity_id
_entity_poly.type
_entity_poly.pdbx_seq_one_letter_code
_entity_poly.pdbx_strand_id
1 'polypeptide(L)'
;MEACGVTTANTPTLSETKLYTSHEALLLPYEEALTRVDSLSGDWYDCSAHMLWIGERTRGIDDAHVHFLSGVKNPIGCKIGPNATAEDVIKLAAKLNPQNENGRLNIIIRMGADKIENYLPNILKDVKSEGLNILWSIDPMHGNTVKASNGYKTREFDNVMKEVKSFFDIHH
;
A
#
# COMPACT_ATOMS: atom_id res chain seq x y z
N MET A 1 3.53 -12.04 29.51
CA MET A 1 4.95 -12.31 29.16
C MET A 1 5.83 -12.43 30.39
N GLU A 2 5.72 -11.58 31.38
CA GLU A 2 6.52 -11.68 32.64
C GLU A 2 6.35 -13.01 33.38
N ALA A 3 5.14 -13.59 33.37
CA ALA A 3 4.89 -14.91 33.96
C ALA A 3 5.66 -16.06 33.30
N CYS A 4 6.17 -15.84 32.07
CA CYS A 4 7.02 -16.77 31.31
C CYS A 4 8.51 -16.39 31.36
N GLY A 5 8.88 -15.45 32.24
CA GLY A 5 10.27 -15.00 32.41
C GLY A 5 10.78 -14.09 31.27
N VAL A 6 9.91 -13.62 30.38
CA VAL A 6 10.25 -12.70 29.30
C VAL A 6 10.02 -11.27 29.75
N THR A 7 11.11 -10.53 29.95
CA THR A 7 11.08 -9.11 30.34
C THR A 7 11.82 -8.27 29.33
N THR A 8 11.57 -6.97 29.30
CA THR A 8 12.33 -6.02 28.46
C THR A 8 13.81 -5.98 28.81
N ALA A 9 14.16 -6.27 30.08
CA ALA A 9 15.55 -6.31 30.54
C ALA A 9 16.34 -7.50 29.97
N ASN A 10 15.69 -8.67 29.80
CA ASN A 10 16.36 -9.87 29.27
C ASN A 10 16.05 -10.14 27.79
N THR A 11 15.23 -9.29 27.15
CA THR A 11 14.89 -9.39 25.74
C THR A 11 14.90 -7.97 25.13
N PRO A 12 16.09 -7.41 24.86
CA PRO A 12 16.23 -6.03 24.33
C PRO A 12 15.40 -5.78 23.07
N THR A 13 15.25 -6.80 22.23
CA THR A 13 14.42 -6.72 21.01
C THR A 13 12.98 -6.26 21.27
N LEU A 14 12.41 -6.52 22.45
CA LEU A 14 11.06 -6.08 22.81
C LEU A 14 10.95 -4.56 23.05
N SER A 15 12.07 -3.91 23.41
CA SER A 15 12.15 -2.47 23.63
C SER A 15 12.77 -1.70 22.46
N GLU A 16 13.57 -2.39 21.62
CA GLU A 16 14.32 -1.80 20.52
C GLU A 16 13.61 -1.97 19.18
N THR A 17 12.80 -3.02 19.01
CA THR A 17 12.08 -3.28 17.77
C THR A 17 10.80 -2.46 17.71
N LYS A 18 10.70 -1.58 16.73
CA LYS A 18 9.47 -0.85 16.42
C LYS A 18 8.56 -1.75 15.58
N LEU A 19 7.34 -1.97 16.06
CA LEU A 19 6.30 -2.68 15.32
C LEU A 19 5.34 -1.68 14.69
N TYR A 20 5.20 -1.74 13.36
CA TYR A 20 4.24 -0.94 12.62
C TYR A 20 3.10 -1.81 12.10
N THR A 21 1.88 -1.26 12.13
CA THR A 21 0.67 -1.92 11.64
C THR A 21 0.14 -1.23 10.39
N SER A 22 -0.54 -1.99 9.55
CA SER A 22 -1.22 -1.48 8.36
C SER A 22 -2.43 -2.34 8.00
N HIS A 23 -3.44 -1.73 7.38
CA HIS A 23 -4.59 -2.43 6.81
C HIS A 23 -5.22 -1.64 5.65
N GLU A 24 -6.13 -2.28 4.90
CA GLU A 24 -6.96 -1.61 3.91
C GLU A 24 -8.00 -0.74 4.60
N ALA A 25 -8.04 0.55 4.28
CA ALA A 25 -9.08 1.47 4.74
C ALA A 25 -10.39 1.20 3.98
N LEU A 26 -11.00 0.04 4.20
CA LEU A 26 -12.17 -0.40 3.44
C LEU A 26 -13.46 0.23 3.94
N LEU A 27 -13.63 0.35 5.25
CA LEU A 27 -14.84 0.84 5.90
C LEU A 27 -14.62 2.26 6.44
N LEU A 28 -14.88 3.26 5.63
CA LEU A 28 -14.62 4.67 5.98
C LEU A 28 -15.28 5.13 7.29
N PRO A 29 -16.50 4.71 7.66
CA PRO A 29 -17.07 5.07 8.97
C PRO A 29 -16.26 4.54 10.17
N TYR A 30 -15.57 3.39 10.01
CA TYR A 30 -14.65 2.87 11.02
C TYR A 30 -13.38 3.73 11.11
N GLU A 31 -12.79 4.06 9.98
CA GLU A 31 -11.58 4.89 9.92
C GLU A 31 -11.86 6.31 10.45
N GLU A 32 -12.99 6.90 10.07
CA GLU A 32 -13.43 8.20 10.57
C GLU A 32 -13.57 8.22 12.10
N ALA A 33 -14.18 7.17 12.65
CA ALA A 33 -14.37 7.05 14.10
C ALA A 33 -13.05 6.97 14.88
N LEU A 34 -11.94 6.56 14.25
CA LEU A 34 -10.60 6.46 14.83
C LEU A 34 -9.67 7.60 14.42
N THR A 35 -10.12 8.51 13.57
CA THR A 35 -9.31 9.65 13.12
C THR A 35 -9.32 10.77 14.18
N ARG A 36 -8.15 11.33 14.47
CA ARG A 36 -7.92 12.33 15.52
C ARG A 36 -7.02 13.46 15.02
N VAL A 37 -7.21 14.62 15.62
CA VAL A 37 -6.30 15.76 15.44
C VAL A 37 -5.11 15.58 16.40
N ASP A 38 -3.90 15.69 15.87
CA ASP A 38 -2.70 15.82 16.70
C ASP A 38 -2.70 17.22 17.36
N SER A 39 -2.62 17.23 18.69
CA SER A 39 -2.68 18.48 19.47
C SER A 39 -1.47 19.40 19.28
N LEU A 40 -0.37 18.88 18.75
CA LEU A 40 0.88 19.64 18.54
C LEU A 40 0.94 20.25 17.15
N SER A 41 0.66 19.48 16.13
CA SER A 41 0.72 19.93 14.73
C SER A 41 -0.59 20.48 14.18
N GLY A 42 -1.73 20.07 14.75
CA GLY A 42 -3.06 20.33 14.20
C GLY A 42 -3.45 19.46 13.01
N ASP A 43 -2.59 18.51 12.64
CA ASP A 43 -2.82 17.58 11.54
C ASP A 43 -3.76 16.44 11.95
N TRP A 44 -4.46 15.88 10.97
CA TRP A 44 -5.33 14.72 11.17
C TRP A 44 -4.56 13.42 10.96
N TYR A 45 -4.72 12.48 11.90
CA TYR A 45 -4.19 11.12 11.80
C TYR A 45 -5.29 10.10 12.03
N ASP A 46 -5.35 9.10 11.15
CA ASP A 46 -6.14 7.90 11.38
C ASP A 46 -5.35 6.98 12.33
N CYS A 47 -5.89 6.80 13.54
CA CYS A 47 -5.24 6.01 14.60
C CYS A 47 -5.58 4.52 14.55
N SER A 48 -6.26 4.05 13.52
CA SER A 48 -6.57 2.63 13.32
C SER A 48 -5.32 1.81 12.99
N ALA A 49 -4.34 2.40 12.30
CA ALA A 49 -3.04 1.82 11.99
C ALA A 49 -1.98 2.91 11.73
N HIS A 50 -0.71 2.53 11.64
CA HIS A 50 0.38 3.44 11.28
C HIS A 50 0.30 3.82 9.79
N MET A 51 -0.02 2.88 8.91
CA MET A 51 -0.20 3.06 7.48
C MET A 51 -1.55 2.47 7.04
N LEU A 52 -2.24 3.14 6.15
CA LEU A 52 -3.46 2.62 5.53
C LEU A 52 -3.29 2.53 4.03
N TRP A 53 -4.00 1.58 3.37
CA TRP A 53 -3.99 1.56 1.92
C TRP A 53 -5.39 1.57 1.31
N ILE A 54 -5.45 2.13 0.11
CA ILE A 54 -6.62 2.15 -0.76
C ILE A 54 -6.59 0.87 -1.61
N GLY A 55 -7.69 0.14 -1.66
CA GLY A 55 -7.83 -1.02 -2.52
C GLY A 55 -7.91 -0.65 -4.01
N GLU A 56 -7.58 -1.59 -4.90
CA GLU A 56 -7.66 -1.40 -6.35
C GLU A 56 -9.06 -0.94 -6.82
N ARG A 57 -10.12 -1.43 -6.17
CA ARG A 57 -11.51 -1.14 -6.56
C ARG A 57 -12.04 0.18 -6.03
N THR A 58 -11.33 0.81 -5.11
CA THR A 58 -11.73 2.05 -4.42
C THR A 58 -10.74 3.19 -4.65
N ARG A 59 -9.88 3.08 -5.67
CA ARG A 59 -8.83 4.05 -5.98
C ARG A 59 -9.25 5.13 -7.01
N GLY A 60 -10.52 5.20 -7.36
CA GLY A 60 -11.00 6.27 -8.24
C GLY A 60 -10.65 7.63 -7.65
N ILE A 61 -10.08 8.53 -8.49
CA ILE A 61 -9.50 9.80 -8.01
C ILE A 61 -10.51 10.69 -7.29
N ASP A 62 -11.78 10.58 -7.69
CA ASP A 62 -12.88 11.35 -7.10
C ASP A 62 -13.71 10.53 -6.09
N ASP A 63 -13.28 9.29 -5.81
CA ASP A 63 -13.98 8.41 -4.88
C ASP A 63 -13.69 8.77 -3.42
N ALA A 64 -14.60 8.35 -2.55
CA ALA A 64 -14.58 8.69 -1.12
C ALA A 64 -13.30 8.22 -0.41
N HIS A 65 -12.71 7.07 -0.78
CA HIS A 65 -11.50 6.53 -0.14
C HIS A 65 -10.27 7.40 -0.43
N VAL A 66 -10.11 7.84 -1.67
CA VAL A 66 -9.02 8.76 -2.06
C VAL A 66 -9.22 10.11 -1.39
N HIS A 67 -10.45 10.61 -1.36
CA HIS A 67 -10.77 11.88 -0.70
C HIS A 67 -10.46 11.82 0.80
N PHE A 68 -10.95 10.78 1.51
CA PHE A 68 -10.72 10.61 2.95
C PHE A 68 -9.23 10.54 3.29
N LEU A 69 -8.49 9.65 2.62
CA LEU A 69 -7.08 9.44 2.91
C LEU A 69 -6.20 10.63 2.49
N SER A 70 -6.63 11.47 1.56
CA SER A 70 -5.92 12.72 1.27
C SER A 70 -5.94 13.72 2.44
N GLY A 71 -6.90 13.57 3.36
CA GLY A 71 -7.06 14.44 4.53
C GLY A 71 -6.25 14.02 5.76
N VAL A 72 -5.66 12.82 5.80
CA VAL A 72 -4.87 12.34 6.94
C VAL A 72 -3.37 12.36 6.64
N LYS A 73 -2.54 12.44 7.67
CA LYS A 73 -1.06 12.54 7.56
C LYS A 73 -0.32 11.20 7.65
N ASN A 74 -1.03 10.11 7.86
CA ASN A 74 -0.44 8.76 7.83
C ASN A 74 0.26 8.49 6.50
N PRO A 75 1.31 7.69 6.45
CA PRO A 75 1.76 7.06 5.21
C PRO A 75 0.60 6.32 4.54
N ILE A 76 0.46 6.45 3.22
CA ILE A 76 -0.66 5.90 2.47
C ILE A 76 -0.16 4.92 1.42
N GLY A 77 -0.79 3.74 1.36
CA GLY A 77 -0.67 2.82 0.25
C GLY A 77 -1.81 3.00 -0.75
N CYS A 78 -1.56 2.71 -2.03
CA CYS A 78 -2.62 2.58 -3.03
C CYS A 78 -2.32 1.39 -3.94
N LYS A 79 -3.24 0.43 -3.99
CA LYS A 79 -3.09 -0.75 -4.85
C LYS A 79 -3.46 -0.40 -6.29
N ILE A 80 -2.59 -0.83 -7.23
CA ILE A 80 -2.86 -0.71 -8.67
C ILE A 80 -2.74 -2.05 -9.38
N GLY A 81 -3.69 -2.33 -10.26
CA GLY A 81 -3.73 -3.50 -11.10
C GLY A 81 -3.33 -3.20 -12.55
N PRO A 82 -3.48 -4.18 -13.46
CA PRO A 82 -3.04 -4.06 -14.84
C PRO A 82 -3.84 -3.04 -15.69
N ASN A 83 -4.96 -2.55 -15.17
CA ASN A 83 -5.77 -1.53 -15.85
C ASN A 83 -5.37 -0.10 -15.44
N ALA A 84 -4.43 0.05 -14.53
CA ALA A 84 -3.93 1.37 -14.12
C ALA A 84 -2.96 1.91 -15.18
N THR A 85 -3.03 3.20 -15.41
CA THR A 85 -2.13 3.95 -16.29
C THR A 85 -1.13 4.77 -15.46
N ALA A 86 -0.06 5.25 -16.11
CA ALA A 86 0.85 6.20 -15.48
C ALA A 86 0.13 7.50 -15.07
N GLU A 87 -0.82 7.96 -15.90
CA GLU A 87 -1.64 9.13 -15.60
C GLU A 87 -2.47 8.95 -14.32
N ASP A 88 -3.04 7.75 -14.10
CA ASP A 88 -3.74 7.45 -12.85
C ASP A 88 -2.82 7.59 -11.64
N VAL A 89 -1.59 7.04 -11.73
CA VAL A 89 -0.60 7.12 -10.64
C VAL A 89 -0.19 8.57 -10.37
N ILE A 90 0.04 9.36 -11.42
CA ILE A 90 0.40 10.78 -11.31
C ILE A 90 -0.73 11.57 -10.63
N LYS A 91 -1.99 11.35 -11.03
CA LYS A 91 -3.16 11.98 -10.40
C LYS A 91 -3.32 11.57 -8.94
N LEU A 92 -3.15 10.28 -8.63
CA LEU A 92 -3.16 9.78 -7.25
C LEU A 92 -2.04 10.42 -6.42
N ALA A 93 -0.84 10.53 -6.96
CA ALA A 93 0.28 11.18 -6.27
C ALA A 93 -0.02 12.66 -6.00
N ALA A 94 -0.55 13.39 -6.97
CA ALA A 94 -0.94 14.79 -6.80
C ALA A 94 -2.01 14.98 -5.72
N LYS A 95 -2.91 14.01 -5.53
CA LYS A 95 -3.98 14.06 -4.53
C LYS A 95 -3.53 13.60 -3.15
N LEU A 96 -2.78 12.49 -3.06
CA LEU A 96 -2.40 11.83 -1.81
C LEU A 96 -1.06 12.32 -1.24
N ASN A 97 -0.20 12.88 -2.07
CA ASN A 97 1.12 13.41 -1.70
C ASN A 97 1.43 14.72 -2.43
N PRO A 98 0.63 15.77 -2.27
CA PRO A 98 0.77 17.03 -3.02
C PRO A 98 2.10 17.76 -2.74
N GLN A 99 2.73 17.54 -1.58
CA GLN A 99 4.04 18.08 -1.25
C GLN A 99 5.20 17.23 -1.74
N ASN A 100 4.93 16.11 -2.41
CA ASN A 100 5.92 15.16 -2.89
C ASN A 100 6.90 14.69 -1.79
N GLU A 101 6.37 14.45 -0.59
CA GLU A 101 7.13 14.02 0.59
C GLU A 101 7.66 12.59 0.43
N ASN A 102 8.90 12.37 0.85
CA ASN A 102 9.51 11.04 0.86
C ASN A 102 8.78 10.12 1.86
N GLY A 103 8.48 8.89 1.44
CA GLY A 103 7.86 7.88 2.30
C GLY A 103 6.36 8.07 2.56
N ARG A 104 5.74 9.12 2.02
CA ARG A 104 4.32 9.41 2.19
C ARG A 104 3.43 8.47 1.37
N LEU A 105 3.77 8.23 0.11
CA LEU A 105 2.97 7.43 -0.82
C LEU A 105 3.67 6.15 -1.23
N ASN A 106 3.00 5.02 -1.02
CA ASN A 106 3.42 3.69 -1.46
C ASN A 106 2.45 3.17 -2.51
N ILE A 107 2.89 2.96 -3.73
CA ILE A 107 2.12 2.30 -4.77
C ILE A 107 2.36 0.79 -4.67
N ILE A 108 1.29 0.03 -4.48
CA ILE A 108 1.31 -1.41 -4.25
C ILE A 108 0.86 -2.11 -5.53
N ILE A 109 1.81 -2.72 -6.23
CA ILE A 109 1.58 -3.42 -7.50
C ILE A 109 0.86 -4.75 -7.25
N ARG A 110 -0.19 -5.02 -8.04
CA ARG A 110 -0.92 -6.30 -8.03
C ARG A 110 -1.46 -6.62 -9.43
N MET A 111 -0.56 -6.88 -10.37
CA MET A 111 -0.90 -7.02 -11.80
C MET A 111 -1.10 -8.46 -12.25
N GLY A 112 -0.47 -9.42 -11.57
CA GLY A 112 -0.40 -10.82 -11.98
C GLY A 112 0.86 -11.11 -12.82
N ALA A 113 1.36 -12.34 -12.68
CA ALA A 113 2.61 -12.80 -13.29
C ALA A 113 2.67 -12.64 -14.82
N ASP A 114 1.53 -12.72 -15.49
CA ASP A 114 1.46 -12.64 -16.96
C ASP A 114 1.40 -11.21 -17.50
N LYS A 115 1.18 -10.22 -16.63
CA LYS A 115 0.89 -8.84 -17.03
C LYS A 115 1.92 -7.83 -16.57
N ILE A 116 2.58 -8.10 -15.44
CA ILE A 116 3.48 -7.12 -14.81
C ILE A 116 4.56 -6.60 -15.75
N GLU A 117 5.20 -7.49 -16.54
CA GLU A 117 6.26 -7.14 -17.48
C GLU A 117 5.80 -6.24 -18.61
N ASN A 118 4.52 -6.32 -18.98
CA ASN A 118 3.95 -5.53 -20.07
C ASN A 118 3.48 -4.13 -19.64
N TYR A 119 3.10 -3.95 -18.36
CA TYR A 119 2.46 -2.72 -17.90
C TYR A 119 3.35 -1.89 -16.98
N LEU A 120 4.05 -2.52 -16.03
CA LEU A 120 4.82 -1.81 -15.00
C LEU A 120 5.96 -0.94 -15.55
N PRO A 121 6.77 -1.38 -16.55
CA PRO A 121 7.90 -0.57 -17.05
C PRO A 121 7.50 0.81 -17.55
N ASN A 122 6.39 0.91 -18.29
CA ASN A 122 5.90 2.18 -18.82
C ASN A 122 5.42 3.11 -17.69
N ILE A 123 4.70 2.55 -16.71
CA ILE A 123 4.25 3.31 -15.53
C ILE A 123 5.45 3.88 -14.78
N LEU A 124 6.46 3.06 -14.50
CA LEU A 124 7.68 3.49 -13.79
C LEU A 124 8.42 4.59 -14.54
N LYS A 125 8.59 4.42 -15.85
CA LYS A 125 9.27 5.40 -16.71
C LYS A 125 8.59 6.77 -16.65
N ASP A 126 7.27 6.79 -16.85
CA ASP A 126 6.51 8.04 -16.92
C ASP A 126 6.43 8.71 -15.55
N VAL A 127 6.18 7.96 -14.47
CA VAL A 127 6.17 8.46 -13.09
C VAL A 127 7.55 9.01 -12.68
N LYS A 128 8.63 8.33 -13.08
CA LYS A 128 9.99 8.80 -12.82
C LYS A 128 10.29 10.11 -13.54
N SER A 129 9.77 10.30 -14.77
CA SER A 129 9.96 11.54 -15.53
C SER A 129 9.29 12.74 -14.88
N GLU A 130 8.23 12.54 -14.09
CA GLU A 130 7.55 13.58 -13.30
C GLU A 130 8.27 13.92 -11.98
N GLY A 131 9.33 13.21 -11.62
CA GLY A 131 10.09 13.46 -10.39
C GLY A 131 9.33 13.16 -9.11
N LEU A 132 8.37 12.24 -9.15
CA LEU A 132 7.53 11.89 -8.01
C LEU A 132 8.23 10.95 -7.03
N ASN A 133 8.16 11.28 -5.75
CA ASN A 133 8.67 10.45 -4.64
C ASN A 133 7.64 9.39 -4.27
N ILE A 134 7.76 8.22 -4.87
CA ILE A 134 6.87 7.08 -4.66
C ILE A 134 7.69 5.89 -4.17
N LEU A 135 7.25 5.27 -3.07
CA LEU A 135 7.69 3.95 -2.67
C LEU A 135 6.91 2.90 -3.47
N TRP A 136 7.61 1.91 -4.00
CA TRP A 136 6.99 0.82 -4.73
C TRP A 136 7.05 -0.47 -3.93
N SER A 137 5.94 -1.18 -3.86
CA SER A 137 5.85 -2.51 -3.24
C SER A 137 4.96 -3.43 -4.06
N ILE A 138 4.98 -4.73 -3.74
CA ILE A 138 4.23 -5.73 -4.49
C ILE A 138 3.30 -6.54 -3.60
N ASP A 139 2.08 -6.77 -4.09
CA ASP A 139 1.11 -7.74 -3.61
C ASP A 139 0.91 -8.83 -4.67
N PRO A 140 1.71 -9.89 -4.67
CA PRO A 140 1.66 -10.91 -5.73
C PRO A 140 0.51 -11.90 -5.54
N MET A 141 -0.33 -11.72 -4.52
CA MET A 141 -1.41 -12.63 -4.21
C MET A 141 -2.69 -12.32 -4.98
N HIS A 142 -3.08 -11.03 -5.04
CA HIS A 142 -4.39 -10.64 -5.55
C HIS A 142 -4.47 -10.59 -7.09
N GLY A 143 -3.33 -10.39 -7.77
CA GLY A 143 -3.24 -10.48 -9.24
C GLY A 143 -3.25 -11.90 -9.79
N ASN A 144 -2.87 -12.90 -8.96
CA ASN A 144 -2.73 -14.31 -9.34
C ASN A 144 -3.85 -15.20 -8.80
N THR A 145 -4.98 -14.62 -8.42
CA THR A 145 -6.12 -15.39 -7.89
C THR A 145 -6.78 -16.21 -8.98
N VAL A 146 -6.87 -17.51 -8.77
CA VAL A 146 -7.61 -18.48 -9.60
C VAL A 146 -8.70 -19.15 -8.79
N LYS A 147 -9.70 -19.71 -9.47
CA LYS A 147 -10.78 -20.47 -8.84
C LYS A 147 -10.48 -21.96 -9.00
N ALA A 148 -10.30 -22.68 -7.90
CA ALA A 148 -10.11 -24.12 -7.90
C ALA A 148 -11.38 -24.85 -8.29
N SER A 149 -11.28 -26.15 -8.65
CA SER A 149 -12.41 -26.99 -9.05
C SER A 149 -13.51 -27.10 -7.99
N ASN A 150 -13.16 -26.97 -6.71
CA ASN A 150 -14.10 -26.94 -5.59
C ASN A 150 -14.73 -25.56 -5.33
N GLY A 151 -14.47 -24.56 -6.18
CA GLY A 151 -15.04 -23.22 -6.09
C GLY A 151 -14.28 -22.23 -5.21
N TYR A 152 -13.28 -22.67 -4.43
CA TYR A 152 -12.48 -21.78 -3.58
C TYR A 152 -11.45 -21.00 -4.39
N LYS A 153 -11.15 -19.78 -3.91
CA LYS A 153 -10.06 -18.97 -4.47
C LYS A 153 -8.72 -19.47 -3.96
N THR A 154 -7.79 -19.71 -4.87
CA THR A 154 -6.41 -20.12 -4.57
C THR A 154 -5.41 -19.33 -5.42
N ARG A 155 -4.13 -19.58 -5.26
CA ARG A 155 -3.02 -19.00 -6.05
C ARG A 155 -2.00 -20.09 -6.31
N GLU A 156 -1.52 -20.12 -7.54
CA GLU A 156 -0.39 -20.97 -7.91
C GLU A 156 0.89 -20.33 -7.38
N PHE A 157 1.67 -21.09 -6.60
CA PHE A 157 2.89 -20.59 -5.97
C PHE A 157 3.90 -20.05 -6.98
N ASP A 158 4.08 -20.75 -8.11
CA ASP A 158 5.00 -20.35 -9.15
C ASP A 158 4.62 -19.00 -9.78
N ASN A 159 3.33 -18.72 -9.96
CA ASN A 159 2.86 -17.42 -10.44
C ASN A 159 3.12 -16.30 -9.42
N VAL A 160 2.92 -16.59 -8.13
CA VAL A 160 3.25 -15.64 -7.07
C VAL A 160 4.73 -15.29 -7.10
N MET A 161 5.60 -16.29 -7.14
CA MET A 161 7.05 -16.11 -7.19
C MET A 161 7.53 -15.44 -8.48
N LYS A 162 6.90 -15.77 -9.61
CA LYS A 162 7.20 -15.13 -10.91
C LYS A 162 6.88 -13.63 -10.85
N GLU A 163 5.72 -13.23 -10.33
CA GLU A 163 5.37 -11.81 -10.22
C GLU A 163 6.33 -11.05 -9.30
N VAL A 164 6.74 -11.65 -8.16
CA VAL A 164 7.74 -11.07 -7.27
C VAL A 164 9.07 -10.87 -8.00
N LYS A 165 9.56 -11.90 -8.68
CA LYS A 165 10.82 -11.81 -9.42
C LYS A 165 10.77 -10.75 -10.52
N SER A 166 9.72 -10.76 -11.35
CA SER A 166 9.56 -9.76 -12.40
C SER A 166 9.50 -8.33 -11.85
N PHE A 167 8.85 -8.13 -10.68
CA PHE A 167 8.82 -6.83 -10.03
C PHE A 167 10.23 -6.30 -9.71
N PHE A 168 11.08 -7.13 -9.12
CA PHE A 168 12.45 -6.73 -8.81
C PHE A 168 13.31 -6.58 -10.07
N ASP A 169 13.20 -7.48 -11.04
CA ASP A 169 13.95 -7.42 -12.29
C ASP A 169 13.63 -6.13 -13.09
N ILE A 170 12.38 -5.63 -13.01
CA ILE A 170 11.97 -4.38 -13.67
C ILE A 170 12.53 -3.14 -12.96
N HIS A 171 12.75 -3.20 -11.64
CA HIS A 171 13.27 -2.07 -10.86
C HIS A 171 14.81 -1.96 -10.90
N HIS A 172 15.51 -3.02 -11.27
CA HIS A 172 16.95 -3.05 -11.45
C HIS A 172 17.39 -2.64 -12.85
#